data_4b0427cb90c4c2bb6f9958fd1280491f
#
_entry.id   4b0427cb90c4c2bb6f9958fd1280491f
#
_cell.length_a   1.000
_cell.length_b   1.000
_cell.length_c   1.000
_cell.angle_alpha   90.00
_cell.angle_beta   90.00
_cell.angle_gamma   90.00
#
_symmetry.space_group_name_H-M   'P 1'
#
loop_
_entity.id
_entity.type
_entity.pdbx_description
1 polymer ?
#
loop_
_entity_poly.entity_id
_entity_poly.type
_entity_poly.pdbx_seq_one_letter_code
_entity_poly.pdbx_strand_id
1 'polypeptide(L)'
;MRVKLGDVCSSIYDGDHNAPPKSEFGVPFITISNIDANDGAIDFSDTAFVPEEYYESLKVERRPKCNDVLYSVVGSFGIPSLVRNDSKFVFQRHVAILRPSKAIDPVYLYYVLKDPSFFIGLMRLQLVSPSAL
;
A
#
# COMPACT_ATOMS: atom_id res chain seq x y z
N MET A 1 13.58 -20.15 3.40
CA MET A 1 13.15 -20.26 1.99
C MET A 1 12.92 -18.87 1.40
N ARG A 2 13.41 -18.65 0.22
CA ARG A 2 13.25 -17.36 -0.45
C ARG A 2 12.18 -17.45 -1.52
N VAL A 3 11.19 -16.57 -1.45
CA VAL A 3 10.22 -16.41 -2.51
C VAL A 3 10.17 -14.93 -2.89
N LYS A 4 9.96 -14.68 -4.17
CA LYS A 4 9.80 -13.31 -4.65
C LYS A 4 8.39 -12.85 -4.38
N LEU A 5 8.22 -11.55 -4.11
CA LEU A 5 6.89 -10.99 -3.91
C LEU A 5 5.99 -11.24 -5.11
N GLY A 6 6.55 -11.16 -6.33
CA GLY A 6 5.77 -11.44 -7.54
C GLY A 6 5.22 -12.85 -7.63
N ASP A 7 5.84 -13.81 -6.90
CA ASP A 7 5.38 -15.20 -6.91
C ASP A 7 4.20 -15.43 -5.96
N VAL A 8 4.00 -14.55 -4.98
CA VAL A 8 2.97 -14.71 -3.96
C VAL A 8 1.89 -13.63 -4.02
N CYS A 9 2.03 -12.65 -4.91
CA CYS A 9 1.05 -11.59 -5.09
C CYS A 9 0.38 -11.74 -6.44
N SER A 10 -0.95 -11.56 -6.48
CA SER A 10 -1.67 -11.56 -7.75
C SER A 10 -1.46 -10.26 -8.52
N SER A 11 -1.16 -9.18 -7.81
CA SER A 11 -0.76 -7.92 -8.46
C SER A 11 0.13 -7.13 -7.51
N ILE A 12 1.04 -6.36 -8.10
CA ILE A 12 1.89 -5.41 -7.39
C ILE A 12 1.82 -4.11 -8.16
N TYR A 13 1.34 -3.05 -7.51
CA TYR A 13 1.33 -1.72 -8.08
C TYR A 13 2.32 -0.88 -7.29
N ASP A 14 3.25 -0.23 -7.98
CA ASP A 14 4.34 0.49 -7.32
C ASP A 14 3.97 1.88 -6.82
N GLY A 15 2.71 2.26 -7.00
CA GLY A 15 2.22 3.53 -6.49
C GLY A 15 2.20 4.63 -7.54
N ASP A 16 1.43 5.66 -7.26
CA ASP A 16 1.31 6.82 -8.14
C ASP A 16 2.53 7.71 -8.02
N HIS A 17 2.96 8.28 -9.13
CA HIS A 17 4.06 9.24 -9.15
C HIS A 17 3.56 10.67 -8.99
N ASN A 18 2.29 10.91 -9.26
CA ASN A 18 1.67 12.21 -9.13
C ASN A 18 0.69 12.20 -7.96
N ALA A 19 0.61 13.32 -7.25
CA ALA A 19 -0.35 13.45 -6.16
C ALA A 19 -1.77 13.42 -6.73
N PRO A 20 -2.68 12.65 -6.09
CA PRO A 20 -4.09 12.69 -6.49
C PRO A 20 -4.69 14.08 -6.30
N PRO A 21 -5.71 14.45 -7.09
CA PRO A 21 -6.40 15.72 -6.88
C PRO A 21 -7.15 15.72 -5.55
N LYS A 22 -7.18 16.85 -4.87
CA LYS A 22 -7.88 16.98 -3.59
C LYS A 22 -9.25 17.60 -3.80
N SER A 23 -10.20 17.24 -2.93
CA SER A 23 -11.53 17.85 -2.92
C SER A 23 -12.00 18.00 -1.48
N GLU A 24 -13.11 18.72 -1.29
CA GLU A 24 -13.66 18.93 0.05
C GLU A 24 -14.42 17.71 0.56
N PHE A 25 -14.89 16.86 -0.35
CA PHE A 25 -15.61 15.66 -0.01
C PHE A 25 -15.42 14.63 -1.12
N GLY A 26 -15.79 13.40 -0.87
CA GLY A 26 -15.68 12.32 -1.84
C GLY A 26 -15.10 11.08 -1.22
N VAL A 27 -14.07 10.51 -1.84
CA VAL A 27 -13.42 9.29 -1.35
C VAL A 27 -12.25 9.69 -0.44
N PRO A 28 -12.13 9.06 0.75
CA PRO A 28 -11.03 9.40 1.66
C PRO A 28 -9.65 9.26 1.02
N PHE A 29 -8.81 10.23 1.30
CA PHE A 29 -7.41 10.26 0.87
C PHE A 29 -6.54 10.01 2.09
N ILE A 30 -5.93 8.82 2.13
CA ILE A 30 -5.15 8.37 3.28
C ILE A 30 -3.68 8.69 3.06
N THR A 31 -3.04 9.20 4.12
CA THR A 31 -1.61 9.49 4.11
C THR A 31 -0.92 8.68 5.19
N ILE A 32 0.40 8.75 5.21
CA ILE A 32 1.21 8.07 6.23
C ILE A 32 0.77 8.50 7.64
N SER A 33 0.34 9.75 7.81
CA SER A 33 -0.10 10.23 9.12
C SER A 33 -1.37 9.55 9.61
N ASN A 34 -2.11 8.90 8.73
CA ASN A 34 -3.30 8.14 9.10
C ASN A 34 -2.98 6.68 9.47
N ILE A 35 -1.72 6.28 9.41
CA ILE A 35 -1.31 4.90 9.68
C ILE A 35 -0.65 4.82 11.04
N ASP A 36 -1.12 3.87 11.87
CA ASP A 36 -0.44 3.56 13.13
C ASP A 36 0.78 2.70 12.81
N ALA A 37 1.97 3.20 13.13
CA ALA A 37 3.21 2.50 12.80
C ALA A 37 3.38 1.21 13.61
N ASN A 38 2.66 1.05 14.72
CA ASN A 38 2.79 -0.15 15.55
C ASN A 38 1.99 -1.32 15.01
N ASP A 39 0.75 -1.07 14.59
CA ASP A 39 -0.14 -2.17 14.14
C ASP A 39 -0.59 -2.03 12.70
N GLY A 40 -0.18 -0.96 12.01
CA GLY A 40 -0.53 -0.74 10.62
C GLY A 40 -2.00 -0.41 10.38
N ALA A 41 -2.74 -0.07 11.44
CA ALA A 41 -4.15 0.27 11.29
C ALA A 41 -4.31 1.62 10.62
N ILE A 42 -5.38 1.74 9.83
CA ILE A 42 -5.69 2.98 9.11
C ILE A 42 -6.77 3.74 9.90
N ASP A 43 -6.48 4.99 10.20
CA ASP A 43 -7.42 5.88 10.89
C ASP A 43 -8.17 6.71 9.85
N PHE A 44 -9.46 6.44 9.70
CA PHE A 44 -10.34 7.14 8.76
C PHE A 44 -11.07 8.32 9.39
N SER A 45 -10.81 8.63 10.66
CA SER A 45 -11.58 9.64 11.38
C SER A 45 -11.29 11.08 10.93
N ASP A 46 -10.10 11.31 10.38
CA ASP A 46 -9.71 12.65 9.93
C ASP A 46 -8.86 12.50 8.66
N THR A 47 -9.52 12.66 7.51
CA THR A 47 -8.86 12.46 6.23
C THR A 47 -9.13 13.64 5.30
N ALA A 48 -8.23 13.84 4.33
CA ALA A 48 -8.55 14.61 3.14
C ALA A 48 -9.41 13.73 2.22
N PHE A 49 -9.77 14.25 1.05
CA PHE A 49 -10.64 13.55 0.11
C PHE A 49 -10.16 13.78 -1.32
N VAL A 50 -10.55 12.86 -2.21
CA VAL A 50 -10.39 13.03 -3.65
C VAL A 50 -11.77 12.97 -4.27
N PRO A 51 -11.95 13.54 -5.49
CA PRO A 51 -13.22 13.43 -6.20
C PRO A 51 -13.56 11.96 -6.46
N GLU A 52 -14.85 11.62 -6.37
CA GLU A 52 -15.27 10.25 -6.64
C GLU A 52 -14.95 9.83 -8.07
N GLU A 53 -15.03 10.76 -9.04
CA GLU A 53 -14.68 10.47 -10.42
C GLU A 53 -13.22 10.03 -10.55
N TYR A 54 -12.34 10.60 -9.74
CA TYR A 54 -10.93 10.18 -9.74
C TYR A 54 -10.82 8.72 -9.32
N TYR A 55 -11.49 8.35 -8.23
CA TYR A 55 -11.46 6.97 -7.74
C TYR A 55 -12.00 6.01 -8.80
N GLU A 56 -13.10 6.38 -9.44
CA GLU A 56 -13.72 5.50 -10.44
C GLU A 56 -12.90 5.38 -11.72
N SER A 57 -12.02 6.36 -11.99
CA SER A 57 -11.11 6.29 -13.14
C SER A 57 -9.94 5.34 -12.91
N LEU A 58 -9.68 4.92 -11.67
CA LEU A 58 -8.56 4.05 -11.36
C LEU A 58 -8.83 2.62 -11.80
N LYS A 59 -7.77 1.94 -12.25
CA LYS A 59 -7.84 0.50 -12.52
C LYS A 59 -7.92 -0.26 -11.21
N VAL A 60 -8.42 -1.50 -11.28
CA VAL A 60 -8.62 -2.34 -10.10
C VAL A 60 -7.33 -2.49 -9.29
N GLU A 61 -6.17 -2.62 -9.95
CA GLU A 61 -4.89 -2.79 -9.28
C GLU A 61 -4.48 -1.55 -8.47
N ARG A 62 -5.06 -0.39 -8.79
CA ARG A 62 -4.76 0.87 -8.12
C ARG A 62 -5.75 1.23 -7.03
N ARG A 63 -6.79 0.43 -6.82
CA ARG A 63 -7.78 0.64 -5.78
C ARG A 63 -7.46 -0.30 -4.62
N PRO A 64 -7.11 0.23 -3.44
CA PRO A 64 -6.90 -0.62 -2.28
C PRO A 64 -8.14 -1.46 -1.99
N LYS A 65 -7.92 -2.71 -1.63
CA LYS A 65 -8.97 -3.69 -1.40
C LYS A 65 -8.66 -4.45 -0.11
N CYS A 66 -9.69 -5.00 0.52
CA CYS A 66 -9.50 -5.81 1.72
C CYS A 66 -8.45 -6.90 1.48
N ASN A 67 -7.55 -7.05 2.43
CA ASN A 67 -6.40 -7.96 2.40
C ASN A 67 -5.23 -7.50 1.54
N ASP A 68 -5.31 -6.34 0.92
CA ASP A 68 -4.13 -5.74 0.30
C ASP A 68 -3.17 -5.27 1.39
N VAL A 69 -1.89 -5.28 1.09
CA VAL A 69 -0.87 -4.70 1.96
C VAL A 69 -0.31 -3.47 1.26
N LEU A 70 -0.44 -2.32 1.90
CA LEU A 70 0.14 -1.08 1.42
C LEU A 70 1.53 -0.95 2.01
N TYR A 71 2.48 -0.56 1.19
CA TYR A 71 3.87 -0.46 1.66
C TYR A 71 4.45 0.87 1.19
N SER A 72 4.86 1.70 2.15
CA SER A 72 5.53 2.94 1.82
C SER A 72 6.92 2.97 2.42
N VAL A 73 7.83 3.65 1.73
CA VAL A 73 9.20 3.80 2.18
C VAL A 73 9.37 5.25 2.65
N VAL A 74 9.70 5.41 3.93
CA VAL A 74 9.91 6.71 4.54
C VAL A 74 11.33 6.73 5.09
N GLY A 75 12.20 7.49 4.43
CA GLY A 75 13.61 7.50 4.80
C GLY A 75 14.22 6.12 4.64
N SER A 76 14.74 5.55 5.72
CA SER A 76 15.32 4.21 5.72
C SER A 76 14.39 3.15 6.29
N PHE A 77 13.11 3.47 6.45
CA PHE A 77 12.11 2.55 7.00
C PHE A 77 11.01 2.26 5.99
N GLY A 78 10.55 1.01 5.99
CA GLY A 78 9.35 0.63 5.30
C GLY A 78 8.19 0.56 6.29
N ILE A 79 7.03 1.10 5.89
CA ILE A 79 5.84 1.10 6.74
C ILE A 79 4.74 0.33 6.01
N PRO A 80 4.45 -0.92 6.43
CA PRO A 80 3.35 -1.67 5.86
C PRO A 80 2.04 -1.34 6.55
N SER A 81 0.94 -1.48 5.83
CA SER A 81 -0.40 -1.34 6.37
C SER A 81 -1.29 -2.40 5.74
N LEU A 82 -2.01 -3.15 6.55
CA LEU A 82 -2.94 -4.17 6.06
C LEU A 82 -4.33 -3.57 5.94
N VAL A 83 -4.91 -3.63 4.74
CA VAL A 83 -6.27 -3.16 4.50
C VAL A 83 -7.24 -4.20 5.07
N ARG A 84 -8.05 -3.81 6.06
CA ARG A 84 -8.87 -4.75 6.81
C ARG A 84 -10.36 -4.70 6.46
N ASN A 85 -10.76 -3.80 5.56
CA ASN A 85 -12.17 -3.69 5.17
C ASN A 85 -12.25 -3.26 3.71
N ASP A 86 -13.46 -3.27 3.17
CA ASP A 86 -13.71 -2.92 1.76
C ASP A 86 -14.11 -1.47 1.57
N SER A 87 -13.77 -0.58 2.49
CA SER A 87 -14.05 0.83 2.33
C SER A 87 -13.32 1.39 1.11
N LYS A 88 -13.98 2.29 0.39
CA LYS A 88 -13.33 3.01 -0.69
C LYS A 88 -12.35 4.02 -0.13
N PHE A 89 -11.13 4.02 -0.62
CA PHE A 89 -10.16 5.07 -0.30
C PHE A 89 -9.03 5.03 -1.31
N VAL A 90 -8.25 6.10 -1.35
CA VAL A 90 -7.01 6.15 -2.12
C VAL A 90 -5.88 6.49 -1.16
N PHE A 91 -4.65 6.13 -1.56
CA PHE A 91 -3.48 6.39 -0.74
C PHE A 91 -2.60 7.43 -1.40
N GLN A 92 -1.72 8.05 -0.62
CA GLN A 92 -0.80 9.04 -1.15
C GLN A 92 0.12 8.43 -2.21
N ARG A 93 0.76 9.31 -3.00
CA ARG A 93 1.71 8.85 -4.04
C ARG A 93 2.90 8.13 -3.42
N HIS A 94 3.58 7.33 -4.24
CA HIS A 94 4.78 6.57 -3.86
C HIS A 94 4.52 5.51 -2.80
N VAL A 95 3.31 4.95 -2.78
CA VAL A 95 2.95 3.83 -1.91
C VAL A 95 2.60 2.64 -2.78
N ALA A 96 3.29 1.54 -2.57
CA ALA A 96 3.01 0.32 -3.31
C ALA A 96 1.76 -0.38 -2.76
N ILE A 97 1.01 -1.01 -3.65
CA ILE A 97 -0.16 -1.81 -3.29
C ILE A 97 0.16 -3.26 -3.65
N LEU A 98 0.31 -4.10 -2.63
CA LEU A 98 0.62 -5.51 -2.82
C LEU A 98 -0.66 -6.30 -2.58
N ARG A 99 -1.11 -7.03 -3.60
CA ARG A 99 -2.33 -7.85 -3.50
C ARG A 99 -1.94 -9.31 -3.41
N PRO A 100 -1.96 -9.90 -2.20
CA PRO A 100 -1.54 -11.29 -2.04
C PRO A 100 -2.44 -12.24 -2.82
N SER A 101 -1.83 -13.28 -3.36
CA SER A 101 -2.57 -14.40 -3.95
C SER A 101 -2.88 -15.42 -2.86
N LYS A 102 -3.48 -16.55 -3.25
CA LYS A 102 -3.73 -17.64 -2.31
C LYS A 102 -2.45 -18.29 -1.79
N ALA A 103 -1.30 -17.96 -2.38
CA ALA A 103 -0.02 -18.54 -1.99
C ALA A 103 0.52 -17.99 -0.68
N ILE A 104 -0.02 -16.85 -0.19
CA ILE A 104 0.48 -16.26 1.04
C ILE A 104 -0.68 -15.63 1.82
N ASP A 105 -0.63 -15.77 3.15
CA ASP A 105 -1.59 -15.12 4.03
C ASP A 105 -1.28 -13.62 4.11
N PRO A 106 -2.28 -12.75 3.92
CA PRO A 106 -2.05 -11.29 3.98
C PRO A 106 -1.45 -10.82 5.31
N VAL A 107 -1.87 -11.40 6.43
CA VAL A 107 -1.34 -11.04 7.74
C VAL A 107 0.13 -11.42 7.84
N TYR A 108 0.48 -12.61 7.32
CA TYR A 108 1.86 -13.04 7.31
C TYR A 108 2.72 -12.10 6.45
N LEU A 109 2.23 -11.72 5.28
CA LEU A 109 2.94 -10.78 4.41
C LEU A 109 3.16 -9.44 5.11
N TYR A 110 2.14 -8.96 5.82
CA TYR A 110 2.25 -7.72 6.59
C TYR A 110 3.40 -7.80 7.60
N TYR A 111 3.48 -8.89 8.36
CA TYR A 111 4.53 -9.03 9.38
C TYR A 111 5.91 -9.20 8.77
N VAL A 112 6.01 -9.87 7.63
CA VAL A 112 7.29 -10.00 6.92
C VAL A 112 7.77 -8.62 6.48
N LEU A 113 6.88 -7.79 5.95
CA LEU A 113 7.24 -6.45 5.49
C LEU A 113 7.56 -5.51 6.65
N LYS A 114 7.05 -5.82 7.83
CA LYS A 114 7.33 -5.03 9.03
C LYS A 114 8.74 -5.26 9.57
N ASP A 115 9.37 -6.37 9.21
CA ASP A 115 10.71 -6.71 9.69
C ASP A 115 11.76 -5.82 9.03
N PRO A 116 12.58 -5.08 9.81
CA PRO A 116 13.62 -4.22 9.23
C PRO A 116 14.61 -4.98 8.34
N SER A 117 14.90 -6.23 8.66
CA SER A 117 15.79 -7.06 7.83
C SER A 117 15.21 -7.26 6.44
N PHE A 118 13.91 -7.40 6.34
CA PHE A 118 13.25 -7.54 5.05
C PHE A 118 13.40 -6.26 4.23
N PHE A 119 13.25 -5.09 4.86
CA PHE A 119 13.38 -3.82 4.14
C PHE A 119 14.77 -3.69 3.52
N ILE A 120 15.82 -4.06 4.24
CA ILE A 120 17.18 -4.01 3.70
C ILE A 120 17.31 -4.96 2.51
N GLY A 121 16.79 -6.18 2.63
CA GLY A 121 16.79 -7.11 1.52
C GLY A 121 16.00 -6.62 0.34
N LEU A 122 14.87 -5.97 0.59
CA LEU A 122 14.02 -5.40 -0.43
C LEU A 122 14.76 -4.33 -1.23
N MET A 123 15.50 -3.46 -0.56
CA MET A 123 16.29 -2.43 -1.21
C MET A 123 17.38 -3.04 -2.10
N ARG A 124 18.04 -4.08 -1.62
CA ARG A 124 19.07 -4.78 -2.40
C ARG A 124 18.50 -5.42 -3.65
N LEU A 125 17.25 -5.87 -3.60
CA LEU A 125 16.58 -6.47 -4.73
C LEU A 125 15.94 -5.41 -5.64
N GLN A 126 16.12 -4.14 -5.30
CA GLN A 126 15.59 -3.01 -6.05
C GLN A 126 14.05 -2.99 -6.13
N LEU A 127 13.39 -3.65 -5.19
CA LEU A 127 11.92 -3.67 -5.18
C LEU A 127 11.33 -2.28 -4.94
N VAL A 128 12.09 -1.39 -4.30
CA VAL A 128 11.66 -0.01 -4.09
C VAL A 128 11.97 0.88 -5.29
N SER A 129 12.65 0.36 -6.31
CA SER A 129 12.87 1.06 -7.56
C SER A 129 11.61 0.91 -8.44
N PRO A 130 11.14 1.99 -9.09
CA PRO A 130 9.98 1.88 -9.97
C PRO A 130 10.12 0.81 -11.05
N SER A 131 11.32 0.60 -11.55
CA SER A 131 11.55 -0.39 -12.60
C SER A 131 11.52 -1.83 -12.08
N ALA A 132 11.58 -2.03 -10.77
CA ALA A 132 11.61 -3.36 -10.17
C ALA A 132 10.21 -3.85 -9.77
N LEU A 133 9.27 -2.94 -9.64
CA LEU A 133 7.91 -3.25 -9.26
C LEU A 133 7.04 -3.37 -10.49
#